data_c80934908f8ee4e798bb43f6bd887bca
#
_entry.id   c80934908f8ee4e798bb43f6bd887bca
#
_cell.length_a   1.000
_cell.length_b   1.000
_cell.length_c   1.000
_cell.angle_alpha   90.00
_cell.angle_beta   90.00
_cell.angle_gamma   90.00
#
_symmetry.space_group_name_H-M   'P 1'
#
loop_
_entity.id
_entity.type
_entity.pdbx_description
1 polymer ?
#
loop_
_entity_poly.entity_id
_entity_poly.type
_entity_poly.pdbx_seq_one_letter_code
_entity_poly.pdbx_strand_id
1 'polypeptide(L)'
;MEYITKMVHDFIEDHDDIKKTDVMEFVGMSESAYRDFFKKGKISFKKLIKFAQLISRETGKGSHEILSEWCLHIIRTETIKNAFEYSAITTNAPLLKRLLLLHQNTDGVLKQTVEVYRIVYNYMVGTLSGFELKDAIGRLHNITSKPLLILMNIIRQYNNYFEGDIQKIINEVSEIQKDITNLGPRETFYKECLTFRVCELLAPISLQLNDVKSARDFAESIINANISAKKKSDAYYVIGMSYLPDDKNVCLYNLRKSYELMREVGDLQYIQEAKFNLDFAKVFHGVELDEDSNFRLRAYQKARNGKISLAKLHTILERGDKDNFIIFFENTAEKSIDVMYNCLESFFCQENFFFARLVAKELEKAGADSRALRPFLKFKKLIKGEVLIEKDIISHFNRSDGGSRICI
;
A
#
# COMPACT_ATOMS: atom_id res chain seq x y z
N MET A 1 16.66 -13.24 -22.99
CA MET A 1 17.88 -12.66 -22.31
C MET A 1 18.82 -11.95 -23.27
N GLU A 2 19.04 -12.48 -24.46
CA GLU A 2 19.88 -11.83 -25.49
C GLU A 2 19.44 -10.38 -25.79
N TYR A 3 18.13 -10.16 -25.90
CA TYR A 3 17.55 -8.83 -26.05
C TYR A 3 17.99 -7.87 -24.91
N ILE A 4 17.92 -8.32 -23.65
CA ILE A 4 18.27 -7.49 -22.47
C ILE A 4 19.77 -7.21 -22.46
N THR A 5 20.60 -8.24 -22.69
CA THR A 5 22.06 -8.07 -22.71
C THR A 5 22.50 -7.13 -23.82
N LYS A 6 21.86 -7.22 -24.99
CA LYS A 6 22.13 -6.29 -26.11
C LYS A 6 21.75 -4.86 -25.74
N MET A 7 20.54 -4.62 -25.23
CA MET A 7 20.11 -3.27 -24.82
C MET A 7 21.05 -2.64 -23.79
N VAL A 8 21.49 -3.44 -22.79
CA VAL A 8 22.44 -2.93 -21.77
C VAL A 8 23.80 -2.67 -22.37
N HIS A 9 24.24 -3.51 -23.31
CA HIS A 9 25.53 -3.31 -24.01
C HIS A 9 25.50 -2.04 -24.87
N ASP A 10 24.48 -1.92 -25.73
CA ASP A 10 24.32 -0.78 -26.62
C ASP A 10 24.24 0.53 -25.80
N PHE A 11 23.49 0.52 -24.69
CA PHE A 11 23.41 1.66 -23.78
C PHE A 11 24.81 2.07 -23.23
N ILE A 12 25.65 1.12 -22.82
CA ILE A 12 26.99 1.42 -22.28
C ILE A 12 27.93 1.93 -23.37
N GLU A 13 27.83 1.38 -24.58
CA GLU A 13 28.65 1.82 -25.73
C GLU A 13 28.26 3.21 -26.26
N ASP A 14 26.98 3.56 -26.17
CA ASP A 14 26.42 4.85 -26.61
C ASP A 14 26.73 6.02 -25.63
N HIS A 15 27.28 5.72 -24.42
CA HIS A 15 27.55 6.70 -23.37
C HIS A 15 29.01 6.64 -22.93
N ASP A 16 29.89 7.40 -23.61
CA ASP A 16 31.33 7.40 -23.37
C ASP A 16 31.74 7.82 -21.94
N ASP A 17 30.88 8.54 -21.24
CA ASP A 17 31.07 8.99 -19.86
C ASP A 17 30.75 7.90 -18.81
N ILE A 18 30.11 6.79 -19.21
CA ILE A 18 29.76 5.69 -18.34
C ILE A 18 30.83 4.59 -18.37
N LYS A 19 31.67 4.55 -17.34
CA LYS A 19 32.69 3.49 -17.25
C LYS A 19 32.06 2.17 -16.74
N LYS A 20 32.55 1.06 -17.29
CA LYS A 20 32.17 -0.30 -16.87
C LYS A 20 32.28 -0.50 -15.34
N THR A 21 33.32 0.10 -14.73
CA THR A 21 33.52 0.05 -13.26
C THR A 21 32.36 0.66 -12.50
N ASP A 22 31.86 1.82 -12.95
CA ASP A 22 30.79 2.58 -12.30
C ASP A 22 29.46 1.84 -12.44
N VAL A 23 29.23 1.21 -13.61
CA VAL A 23 28.09 0.32 -13.84
C VAL A 23 28.10 -0.86 -12.87
N MET A 24 29.27 -1.53 -12.74
CA MET A 24 29.42 -2.68 -11.86
C MET A 24 29.21 -2.29 -10.39
N GLU A 25 29.73 -1.16 -9.96
CA GLU A 25 29.53 -0.62 -8.61
C GLU A 25 28.08 -0.28 -8.34
N PHE A 26 27.44 0.47 -9.24
CA PHE A 26 26.04 0.87 -9.12
C PHE A 26 25.10 -0.35 -9.04
N VAL A 27 25.30 -1.33 -9.92
CA VAL A 27 24.49 -2.55 -9.97
C VAL A 27 24.85 -3.52 -8.84
N GLY A 28 26.02 -3.36 -8.21
CA GLY A 28 26.55 -4.25 -7.18
C GLY A 28 26.98 -5.60 -7.76
N MET A 29 27.77 -5.58 -8.85
CA MET A 29 28.24 -6.78 -9.54
C MET A 29 29.76 -6.91 -9.42
N SER A 30 30.25 -8.15 -9.20
CA SER A 30 31.63 -8.50 -9.40
C SER A 30 31.92 -8.61 -10.91
N GLU A 31 33.19 -8.51 -11.29
CA GLU A 31 33.60 -8.65 -12.70
C GLU A 31 33.20 -10.02 -13.30
N SER A 32 33.28 -11.09 -12.51
CA SER A 32 32.83 -12.40 -12.96
C SER A 32 31.31 -12.46 -13.20
N ALA A 33 30.51 -11.84 -12.32
CA ALA A 33 29.05 -11.77 -12.47
C ALA A 33 28.66 -10.90 -13.69
N TYR A 34 29.38 -9.81 -13.95
CA TYR A 34 29.19 -8.95 -15.12
C TYR A 34 29.48 -9.75 -16.41
N ARG A 35 30.59 -10.48 -16.48
CA ARG A 35 30.92 -11.38 -17.61
C ARG A 35 29.87 -12.48 -17.82
N ASP A 36 29.41 -13.11 -16.74
CA ASP A 36 28.36 -14.13 -16.81
C ASP A 36 27.03 -13.59 -17.29
N PHE A 37 26.71 -12.34 -16.98
CA PHE A 37 25.51 -11.66 -17.50
C PHE A 37 25.58 -11.55 -19.03
N PHE A 38 26.63 -10.97 -19.58
CA PHE A 38 26.73 -10.79 -21.04
C PHE A 38 26.94 -12.09 -21.81
N LYS A 39 27.69 -13.06 -21.25
CA LYS A 39 27.98 -14.33 -21.95
C LYS A 39 26.86 -15.37 -21.80
N LYS A 40 26.18 -15.43 -20.66
CA LYS A 40 25.25 -16.50 -20.29
C LYS A 40 23.85 -16.00 -19.92
N GLY A 41 23.63 -14.71 -19.95
CA GLY A 41 22.38 -14.09 -19.48
C GLY A 41 22.08 -14.36 -18.01
N LYS A 42 23.13 -14.57 -17.17
CA LYS A 42 22.96 -14.94 -15.76
C LYS A 42 22.90 -13.68 -14.88
N ILE A 43 21.71 -13.33 -14.42
CA ILE A 43 21.48 -12.15 -13.59
C ILE A 43 20.33 -12.39 -12.61
N SER A 44 20.41 -11.81 -11.41
CA SER A 44 19.27 -11.76 -10.48
C SER A 44 18.31 -10.65 -10.85
N PHE A 45 17.03 -10.80 -10.48
CA PHE A 45 16.00 -9.80 -10.78
C PHE A 45 16.31 -8.44 -10.14
N LYS A 46 16.85 -8.42 -8.92
CA LYS A 46 17.30 -7.18 -8.25
C LYS A 46 18.33 -6.39 -9.06
N LYS A 47 19.25 -7.09 -9.72
CA LYS A 47 20.25 -6.43 -10.58
C LYS A 47 19.64 -5.92 -11.89
N LEU A 48 18.61 -6.60 -12.42
CA LEU A 48 17.84 -6.07 -13.55
C LEU A 48 17.13 -4.76 -13.19
N ILE A 49 16.53 -4.68 -12.00
CA ILE A 49 15.94 -3.42 -11.49
C ILE A 49 16.98 -2.30 -11.50
N LYS A 50 18.20 -2.55 -10.99
CA LYS A 50 19.26 -1.54 -10.95
C LYS A 50 19.75 -1.14 -12.34
N PHE A 51 19.86 -2.05 -13.28
CA PHE A 51 20.15 -1.69 -14.66
C PHE A 51 19.05 -0.82 -15.28
N ALA A 52 17.78 -1.17 -15.06
CA ALA A 52 16.66 -0.34 -15.54
C ALA A 52 16.69 1.07 -14.92
N GLN A 53 17.05 1.20 -13.64
CA GLN A 53 17.23 2.49 -12.97
C GLN A 53 18.40 3.29 -13.53
N LEU A 54 19.52 2.65 -13.85
CA LEU A 54 20.67 3.31 -14.47
C LEU A 54 20.28 3.88 -15.84
N ILE A 55 19.70 3.06 -16.70
CA ILE A 55 19.26 3.49 -18.03
C ILE A 55 18.19 4.59 -17.93
N SER A 56 17.26 4.48 -16.97
CA SER A 56 16.23 5.50 -16.73
C SER A 56 16.80 6.88 -16.40
N ARG A 57 17.88 6.95 -15.64
CA ARG A 57 18.53 8.21 -15.26
C ARG A 57 19.10 8.96 -16.45
N GLU A 58 19.72 8.24 -17.36
CA GLU A 58 20.42 8.82 -18.51
C GLU A 58 19.47 9.09 -19.67
N THR A 59 18.48 8.23 -19.87
CA THR A 59 17.55 8.33 -21.02
C THR A 59 16.27 9.10 -20.72
N GLY A 60 15.95 9.34 -19.44
CA GLY A 60 14.67 9.92 -19.02
C GLY A 60 13.45 8.98 -19.17
N LYS A 61 13.64 7.76 -19.70
CA LYS A 61 12.59 6.74 -19.82
C LYS A 61 12.31 6.13 -18.45
N GLY A 62 11.04 5.88 -18.11
CA GLY A 62 10.69 5.34 -16.81
C GLY A 62 11.32 3.97 -16.53
N SER A 63 11.97 3.79 -15.37
CA SER A 63 12.60 2.51 -15.01
C SER A 63 11.61 1.33 -14.96
N HIS A 64 10.35 1.59 -14.54
CA HIS A 64 9.28 0.60 -14.56
C HIS A 64 8.87 0.20 -15.98
N GLU A 65 8.91 1.11 -16.93
CA GLU A 65 8.61 0.84 -18.33
C GLU A 65 9.69 -0.07 -18.94
N ILE A 66 10.97 0.27 -18.75
CA ILE A 66 12.10 -0.53 -19.19
C ILE A 66 12.04 -1.94 -18.61
N LEU A 67 11.84 -2.05 -17.30
CA LEU A 67 11.80 -3.34 -16.61
C LEU A 67 10.59 -4.17 -17.04
N SER A 68 9.44 -3.54 -17.27
CA SER A 68 8.23 -4.23 -17.75
C SER A 68 8.43 -4.87 -19.12
N GLU A 69 9.12 -4.18 -20.02
CA GLU A 69 9.50 -4.74 -21.32
C GLU A 69 10.47 -5.91 -21.13
N TRP A 70 11.50 -5.77 -20.30
CA TRP A 70 12.47 -6.82 -20.04
C TRP A 70 11.88 -8.08 -19.42
N CYS A 71 10.85 -7.95 -18.56
CA CYS A 71 10.16 -9.08 -17.94
C CYS A 71 9.66 -10.10 -18.96
N LEU A 72 9.32 -9.67 -20.18
CA LEU A 72 8.82 -10.55 -21.23
C LEU A 72 9.93 -11.31 -21.95
N HIS A 73 11.18 -10.94 -21.77
CA HIS A 73 12.37 -11.55 -22.40
C HIS A 73 13.21 -12.39 -21.42
N ILE A 74 12.73 -12.57 -20.19
CA ILE A 74 13.38 -13.40 -19.18
C ILE A 74 13.12 -14.88 -19.49
N ILE A 75 14.18 -15.70 -19.42
CA ILE A 75 14.10 -17.15 -19.71
C ILE A 75 14.36 -18.04 -18.49
N ARG A 76 14.94 -17.49 -17.41
CA ARG A 76 15.28 -18.28 -16.22
C ARG A 76 14.09 -18.37 -15.28
N THR A 77 13.70 -19.57 -14.90
CA THR A 77 12.54 -19.86 -14.03
C THR A 77 12.51 -18.99 -12.78
N GLU A 78 13.61 -18.89 -12.03
CA GLU A 78 13.64 -18.06 -10.80
C GLU A 78 13.44 -16.57 -11.09
N THR A 79 13.99 -16.07 -12.19
CA THR A 79 13.83 -14.66 -12.57
C THR A 79 12.42 -14.40 -13.14
N ILE A 80 11.82 -15.38 -13.84
CA ILE A 80 10.42 -15.31 -14.30
C ILE A 80 9.48 -15.23 -13.09
N LYS A 81 9.67 -16.07 -12.07
CA LYS A 81 8.89 -16.02 -10.84
C LYS A 81 8.94 -14.63 -10.19
N ASN A 82 10.12 -14.03 -10.14
CA ASN A 82 10.29 -12.67 -9.62
C ASN A 82 9.59 -11.62 -10.50
N ALA A 83 9.54 -11.81 -11.83
CA ALA A 83 8.80 -10.93 -12.73
C ALA A 83 7.27 -10.99 -12.48
N PHE A 84 6.73 -12.17 -12.15
CA PHE A 84 5.34 -12.31 -11.71
C PHE A 84 5.08 -11.51 -10.43
N GLU A 85 5.92 -11.66 -9.40
CA GLU A 85 5.75 -10.91 -8.16
C GLU A 85 5.94 -9.40 -8.38
N TYR A 86 6.94 -8.99 -9.16
CA TYR A 86 7.15 -7.59 -9.52
C TYR A 86 5.90 -6.98 -10.17
N SER A 87 5.31 -7.66 -11.16
CA SER A 87 4.11 -7.16 -11.85
C SER A 87 2.91 -7.04 -10.90
N ALA A 88 2.78 -7.98 -9.96
CA ALA A 88 1.70 -7.97 -8.98
C ALA A 88 1.88 -6.89 -7.90
N ILE A 89 3.09 -6.74 -7.34
CA ILE A 89 3.34 -5.77 -6.26
C ILE A 89 3.30 -4.32 -6.76
N THR A 90 3.72 -4.09 -8.02
CA THR A 90 3.61 -2.78 -8.69
C THR A 90 2.22 -2.49 -9.24
N THR A 91 1.26 -3.40 -9.02
CA THR A 91 -0.11 -3.32 -9.57
C THR A 91 -0.16 -3.17 -11.09
N ASN A 92 0.83 -3.70 -11.81
CA ASN A 92 0.90 -3.67 -13.27
C ASN A 92 0.10 -4.84 -13.88
N ALA A 93 -1.24 -4.70 -13.87
CA ALA A 93 -2.15 -5.73 -14.39
C ALA A 93 -1.90 -6.06 -15.88
N PRO A 94 -1.60 -5.09 -16.78
CA PRO A 94 -1.24 -5.40 -18.16
C PRO A 94 -0.01 -6.31 -18.29
N LEU A 95 1.05 -6.04 -17.55
CA LEU A 95 2.25 -6.88 -17.53
C LEU A 95 1.94 -8.27 -16.99
N LEU A 96 1.22 -8.36 -15.86
CA LEU A 96 0.86 -9.63 -15.25
C LEU A 96 0.03 -10.48 -16.21
N LYS A 97 -0.93 -9.90 -16.93
CA LYS A 97 -1.71 -10.58 -17.95
C LYS A 97 -0.83 -11.14 -19.08
N ARG A 98 0.13 -10.36 -19.57
CA ARG A 98 1.08 -10.81 -20.62
C ARG A 98 1.96 -11.96 -20.13
N LEU A 99 2.46 -11.91 -18.90
CA LEU A 99 3.23 -13.02 -18.30
C LEU A 99 2.39 -14.28 -18.14
N LEU A 100 1.13 -14.17 -17.71
CA LEU A 100 0.20 -15.30 -17.61
C LEU A 100 -0.05 -15.96 -18.96
N LEU A 101 -0.22 -15.18 -20.03
CA LEU A 101 -0.40 -15.69 -21.38
C LEU A 101 0.89 -16.34 -21.92
N LEU A 102 2.04 -15.71 -21.70
CA LEU A 102 3.34 -16.22 -22.16
C LEU A 102 3.68 -17.58 -21.55
N HIS A 103 3.30 -17.78 -20.28
CA HIS A 103 3.65 -18.97 -19.52
C HIS A 103 2.47 -19.92 -19.25
N GLN A 104 1.36 -19.78 -19.97
CA GLN A 104 0.14 -20.58 -19.72
C GLN A 104 0.31 -22.10 -19.86
N ASN A 105 1.25 -22.55 -20.66
CA ASN A 105 1.49 -23.97 -20.98
C ASN A 105 2.78 -24.49 -20.31
N THR A 106 3.21 -23.92 -19.20
CA THR A 106 4.41 -24.36 -18.48
C THR A 106 4.09 -25.46 -17.49
N ASP A 107 5.12 -26.27 -17.17
CA ASP A 107 5.04 -27.38 -16.21
C ASP A 107 5.86 -27.12 -14.93
N GLY A 108 5.74 -28.03 -13.95
CA GLY A 108 6.54 -28.03 -12.75
C GLY A 108 6.32 -26.81 -11.85
N VAL A 109 7.40 -26.24 -11.34
CA VAL A 109 7.35 -25.13 -10.38
C VAL A 109 6.77 -23.85 -10.99
N LEU A 110 7.00 -23.61 -12.28
CA LEU A 110 6.46 -22.42 -12.95
C LEU A 110 4.95 -22.53 -13.14
N LYS A 111 4.39 -23.73 -13.32
CA LYS A 111 2.95 -23.97 -13.35
C LYS A 111 2.28 -23.48 -12.07
N GLN A 112 2.81 -23.83 -10.90
CA GLN A 112 2.29 -23.36 -9.61
C GLN A 112 2.30 -21.81 -9.55
N THR A 113 3.36 -21.18 -10.05
CA THR A 113 3.45 -19.72 -10.12
C THR A 113 2.33 -19.14 -10.98
N VAL A 114 2.12 -19.68 -12.18
CA VAL A 114 1.05 -19.24 -13.10
C VAL A 114 -0.34 -19.39 -12.46
N GLU A 115 -0.61 -20.52 -11.80
CA GLU A 115 -1.89 -20.78 -11.14
C GLU A 115 -2.16 -19.77 -10.01
N VAL A 116 -1.20 -19.54 -9.13
CA VAL A 116 -1.35 -18.59 -8.03
C VAL A 116 -1.48 -17.15 -8.54
N TYR A 117 -0.61 -16.72 -9.47
CA TYR A 117 -0.70 -15.35 -9.99
C TYR A 117 -1.90 -15.10 -10.90
N ARG A 118 -2.57 -16.13 -11.41
CA ARG A 118 -3.88 -15.98 -12.06
C ARG A 118 -4.94 -15.56 -11.04
N ILE A 119 -4.94 -16.13 -9.84
CA ILE A 119 -5.82 -15.69 -8.76
C ILE A 119 -5.48 -14.25 -8.35
N VAL A 120 -4.19 -13.95 -8.16
CA VAL A 120 -3.72 -12.60 -7.83
C VAL A 120 -4.19 -11.59 -8.90
N TYR A 121 -4.05 -11.92 -10.19
CA TYR A 121 -4.51 -11.07 -11.30
C TYR A 121 -6.02 -10.82 -11.22
N ASN A 122 -6.82 -11.87 -11.07
CA ASN A 122 -8.27 -11.75 -10.99
C ASN A 122 -8.72 -10.93 -9.77
N TYR A 123 -8.03 -11.08 -8.63
CA TYR A 123 -8.24 -10.22 -7.46
C TYR A 123 -7.87 -8.76 -7.75
N MET A 124 -6.72 -8.51 -8.39
CA MET A 124 -6.27 -7.15 -8.73
C MET A 124 -7.23 -6.41 -9.67
N VAL A 125 -7.86 -7.11 -10.61
CA VAL A 125 -8.82 -6.51 -11.57
C VAL A 125 -10.26 -6.57 -11.08
N GLY A 126 -10.50 -7.01 -9.84
CA GLY A 126 -11.82 -7.03 -9.21
C GLY A 126 -12.77 -8.11 -9.70
N THR A 127 -12.27 -9.13 -10.43
CA THR A 127 -13.11 -10.26 -10.92
C THR A 127 -13.24 -11.40 -9.90
N LEU A 128 -12.42 -11.39 -8.83
CA LEU A 128 -12.53 -12.30 -7.70
C LEU A 128 -12.50 -11.53 -6.38
N SER A 129 -13.48 -11.75 -5.53
CA SER A 129 -13.56 -11.17 -4.18
C SER A 129 -14.37 -12.08 -3.24
N GLY A 130 -14.34 -11.80 -1.95
CA GLY A 130 -15.19 -12.48 -0.97
C GLY A 130 -15.06 -13.99 -1.01
N PHE A 131 -16.22 -14.66 -1.08
CA PHE A 131 -16.29 -16.11 -1.09
C PHE A 131 -15.61 -16.74 -2.32
N GLU A 132 -15.74 -16.13 -3.49
CA GLU A 132 -15.16 -16.66 -4.74
C GLU A 132 -13.62 -16.69 -4.67
N LEU A 133 -13.01 -15.70 -4.05
CA LEU A 133 -11.57 -15.68 -3.82
C LEU A 133 -11.14 -16.78 -2.84
N LYS A 134 -11.89 -16.96 -1.74
CA LYS A 134 -11.63 -18.05 -0.77
C LYS A 134 -11.70 -19.41 -1.41
N ASP A 135 -12.73 -19.65 -2.23
CA ASP A 135 -12.95 -20.89 -2.96
C ASP A 135 -11.83 -21.12 -4.00
N ALA A 136 -11.47 -20.09 -4.78
CA ALA A 136 -10.38 -20.19 -5.75
C ALA A 136 -9.03 -20.56 -5.08
N ILE A 137 -8.71 -19.95 -3.94
CA ILE A 137 -7.53 -20.31 -3.15
C ILE A 137 -7.64 -21.75 -2.61
N GLY A 138 -8.82 -22.16 -2.14
CA GLY A 138 -9.09 -23.51 -1.61
C GLY A 138 -8.94 -24.61 -2.66
N ARG A 139 -9.20 -24.32 -3.92
CA ARG A 139 -9.04 -25.26 -5.05
C ARG A 139 -7.59 -25.45 -5.51
N LEU A 140 -6.66 -24.62 -5.06
CA LEU A 140 -5.25 -24.81 -5.38
C LEU A 140 -4.70 -26.00 -4.60
N HIS A 141 -4.42 -27.08 -5.31
CA HIS A 141 -3.80 -28.26 -4.73
C HIS A 141 -2.34 -28.37 -5.15
N ASN A 142 -1.53 -29.01 -4.31
CA ASN A 142 -0.13 -29.33 -4.60
C ASN A 142 0.82 -28.12 -4.77
N ILE A 143 0.51 -26.99 -4.14
CA ILE A 143 1.46 -25.87 -4.06
C ILE A 143 2.53 -26.24 -3.03
N THR A 144 3.78 -26.37 -3.49
CA THR A 144 4.94 -26.72 -2.66
C THR A 144 5.88 -25.55 -2.40
N SER A 145 5.74 -24.49 -3.19
CA SER A 145 6.54 -23.28 -3.07
C SER A 145 6.14 -22.46 -1.84
N LYS A 146 7.03 -22.37 -0.84
CA LYS A 146 6.80 -21.59 0.39
C LYS A 146 6.39 -20.13 0.11
N PRO A 147 7.10 -19.36 -0.75
CA PRO A 147 6.67 -17.99 -1.05
C PRO A 147 5.24 -17.89 -1.60
N LEU A 148 4.81 -18.85 -2.43
CA LEU A 148 3.46 -18.84 -2.99
C LEU A 148 2.40 -19.18 -1.92
N LEU A 149 2.69 -20.09 -0.99
CA LEU A 149 1.81 -20.39 0.15
C LEU A 149 1.63 -19.16 1.04
N ILE A 150 2.72 -18.46 1.35
CA ILE A 150 2.68 -17.22 2.13
C ILE A 150 1.88 -16.13 1.38
N LEU A 151 2.11 -15.97 0.08
CA LEU A 151 1.37 -15.01 -0.74
C LEU A 151 -0.14 -15.28 -0.69
N MET A 152 -0.56 -16.55 -0.85
CA MET A 152 -1.98 -16.93 -0.76
C MET A 152 -2.58 -16.60 0.62
N ASN A 153 -1.82 -16.82 1.70
CA ASN A 153 -2.25 -16.45 3.04
C ASN A 153 -2.42 -14.93 3.17
N ILE A 154 -1.49 -14.13 2.64
CA ILE A 154 -1.60 -12.66 2.64
C ILE A 154 -2.82 -12.20 1.83
N ILE A 155 -3.07 -12.77 0.65
CA ILE A 155 -4.25 -12.42 -0.18
C ILE A 155 -5.56 -12.79 0.55
N ARG A 156 -5.57 -13.90 1.31
CA ARG A 156 -6.70 -14.24 2.19
C ARG A 156 -6.92 -13.19 3.27
N GLN A 157 -5.84 -12.63 3.86
CA GLN A 157 -5.95 -11.57 4.86
C GLN A 157 -6.44 -10.26 4.25
N TYR A 158 -6.05 -9.90 3.02
CA TYR A 158 -6.65 -8.77 2.33
C TYR A 158 -8.17 -8.94 2.18
N ASN A 159 -8.64 -10.15 1.83
CA ASN A 159 -10.07 -10.42 1.75
C ASN A 159 -10.76 -10.29 3.12
N ASN A 160 -10.15 -10.84 4.18
CA ASN A 160 -10.68 -10.70 5.55
C ASN A 160 -10.76 -9.22 5.97
N TYR A 161 -9.80 -8.38 5.54
CA TYR A 161 -9.82 -6.94 5.79
C TYR A 161 -11.04 -6.26 5.14
N PHE A 162 -11.34 -6.57 3.87
CA PHE A 162 -12.52 -6.04 3.18
C PHE A 162 -13.84 -6.57 3.75
N GLU A 163 -13.85 -7.76 4.34
CA GLU A 163 -15.01 -8.30 5.06
C GLU A 163 -15.15 -7.73 6.48
N GLY A 164 -14.17 -6.95 6.96
CA GLY A 164 -14.18 -6.38 8.32
C GLY A 164 -13.74 -7.36 9.42
N ASP A 165 -13.22 -8.54 9.07
CA ASP A 165 -12.77 -9.56 10.04
C ASP A 165 -11.35 -9.28 10.55
N ILE A 166 -11.20 -8.16 11.25
CA ILE A 166 -9.89 -7.69 11.79
C ILE A 166 -9.33 -8.68 12.81
N GLN A 167 -10.20 -9.32 13.63
CA GLN A 167 -9.74 -10.24 14.66
C GLN A 167 -9.03 -11.47 14.06
N LYS A 168 -9.51 -11.96 12.94
CA LYS A 168 -8.89 -13.08 12.24
C LYS A 168 -7.51 -12.71 11.70
N ILE A 169 -7.37 -11.50 11.15
CA ILE A 169 -6.08 -11.00 10.67
C ILE A 169 -5.08 -10.92 11.83
N ILE A 170 -5.48 -10.34 12.97
CA ILE A 170 -4.61 -10.22 14.16
C ILE A 170 -4.10 -11.60 14.62
N ASN A 171 -4.93 -12.63 14.55
CA ASN A 171 -4.56 -13.97 14.98
C ASN A 171 -3.59 -14.67 14.02
N GLU A 172 -3.69 -14.42 12.72
CA GLU A 172 -2.93 -15.13 11.69
C GLU A 172 -1.64 -14.39 11.25
N VAL A 173 -1.60 -13.07 11.40
CA VAL A 173 -0.50 -12.25 10.84
C VAL A 173 0.87 -12.58 11.44
N SER A 174 0.94 -12.94 12.71
CA SER A 174 2.22 -13.29 13.38
C SER A 174 2.84 -14.57 12.80
N GLU A 175 2.02 -15.53 12.40
CA GLU A 175 2.50 -16.75 11.73
C GLU A 175 3.00 -16.43 10.33
N ILE A 176 2.26 -15.61 9.57
CA ILE A 176 2.70 -15.13 8.25
C ILE A 176 4.07 -14.45 8.35
N GLN A 177 4.28 -13.57 9.33
CA GLN A 177 5.56 -12.89 9.52
C GLN A 177 6.70 -13.87 9.85
N LYS A 178 6.43 -14.85 10.68
CA LYS A 178 7.37 -15.93 11.01
C LYS A 178 7.74 -16.74 9.76
N ASP A 179 6.76 -17.09 8.94
CA ASP A 179 6.98 -17.81 7.70
C ASP A 179 7.83 -17.00 6.71
N ILE A 180 7.58 -15.71 6.58
CA ILE A 180 8.40 -14.79 5.77
C ILE A 180 9.86 -14.78 6.28
N THR A 181 10.05 -14.69 7.60
CA THR A 181 11.38 -14.67 8.20
C THR A 181 12.16 -15.93 7.89
N ASN A 182 11.48 -17.07 7.85
CA ASN A 182 12.05 -18.39 7.58
C ASN A 182 12.31 -18.67 6.09
N LEU A 183 12.04 -17.72 5.19
CA LEU A 183 12.41 -17.86 3.79
C LEU A 183 13.93 -17.85 3.61
N GLY A 184 14.40 -18.71 2.72
CA GLY A 184 15.83 -18.93 2.48
C GLY A 184 16.50 -17.77 1.72
N PRO A 185 17.84 -17.75 1.67
CA PRO A 185 18.60 -16.66 1.02
C PRO A 185 18.37 -16.56 -0.50
N ARG A 186 17.86 -17.62 -1.14
CA ARG A 186 17.49 -17.58 -2.57
C ARG A 186 16.16 -16.87 -2.81
N GLU A 187 15.34 -16.70 -1.77
CA GLU A 187 14.00 -16.13 -1.81
C GLU A 187 13.96 -14.68 -1.32
N THR A 188 15.12 -14.01 -1.25
CA THR A 188 15.25 -12.65 -0.70
C THR A 188 14.32 -11.63 -1.38
N PHE A 189 14.14 -11.73 -2.70
CA PHE A 189 13.21 -10.84 -3.42
C PHE A 189 11.76 -11.07 -2.98
N TYR A 190 11.32 -12.33 -2.87
CA TYR A 190 10.00 -12.65 -2.33
C TYR A 190 9.85 -12.21 -0.87
N LYS A 191 10.87 -12.45 -0.04
CA LYS A 191 10.86 -12.04 1.37
C LYS A 191 10.56 -10.53 1.49
N GLU A 192 11.25 -9.70 0.72
CA GLU A 192 11.04 -8.25 0.70
C GLU A 192 9.63 -7.89 0.21
N CYS A 193 9.17 -8.48 -0.89
CA CYS A 193 7.83 -8.21 -1.43
C CYS A 193 6.72 -8.64 -0.47
N LEU A 194 6.83 -9.81 0.15
CA LEU A 194 5.83 -10.32 1.08
C LEU A 194 5.80 -9.50 2.39
N THR A 195 6.97 -9.08 2.89
CA THR A 195 7.06 -8.15 4.03
C THR A 195 6.37 -6.82 3.71
N PHE A 196 6.60 -6.27 2.52
CA PHE A 196 5.91 -5.06 2.06
C PHE A 196 4.38 -5.23 2.05
N ARG A 197 3.86 -6.35 1.53
CA ARG A 197 2.43 -6.64 1.52
C ARG A 197 1.84 -6.72 2.94
N VAL A 198 2.59 -7.26 3.90
CA VAL A 198 2.18 -7.25 5.30
C VAL A 198 2.14 -5.82 5.85
N CYS A 199 3.11 -4.96 5.52
CA CYS A 199 3.05 -3.54 5.90
C CYS A 199 1.82 -2.83 5.32
N GLU A 200 1.48 -3.08 4.04
CA GLU A 200 0.28 -2.54 3.41
C GLU A 200 -1.01 -2.95 4.13
N LEU A 201 -1.09 -4.19 4.57
CA LEU A 201 -2.23 -4.71 5.31
C LEU A 201 -2.31 -4.10 6.71
N LEU A 202 -1.18 -4.03 7.42
CA LEU A 202 -1.15 -3.66 8.83
C LEU A 202 -1.19 -2.15 9.07
N ALA A 203 -0.80 -1.31 8.11
CA ALA A 203 -0.83 0.13 8.29
C ALA A 203 -2.25 0.66 8.59
N PRO A 204 -3.28 0.39 7.75
CA PRO A 204 -4.65 0.83 8.04
C PRO A 204 -5.27 0.11 9.24
N ILE A 205 -4.97 -1.18 9.46
CA ILE A 205 -5.48 -1.93 10.62
C ILE A 205 -4.94 -1.34 11.93
N SER A 206 -3.64 -1.04 12.00
CA SER A 206 -3.04 -0.41 13.17
C SER A 206 -3.66 0.96 13.45
N LEU A 207 -3.99 1.74 12.41
CA LEU A 207 -4.72 2.99 12.55
C LEU A 207 -6.10 2.75 13.14
N GLN A 208 -6.89 1.81 12.58
CA GLN A 208 -8.22 1.46 13.08
C GLN A 208 -8.18 1.02 14.55
N LEU A 209 -7.16 0.25 14.95
CA LEU A 209 -6.94 -0.19 16.33
C LEU A 209 -6.37 0.90 17.25
N ASN A 210 -6.21 2.13 16.75
CA ASN A 210 -5.62 3.28 17.44
C ASN A 210 -4.16 3.06 17.88
N ASP A 211 -3.45 2.10 17.28
CA ASP A 211 -2.00 1.98 17.43
C ASP A 211 -1.28 2.86 16.39
N VAL A 212 -1.41 4.16 16.61
CA VAL A 212 -0.91 5.19 15.67
C VAL A 212 0.60 5.14 15.45
N LYS A 213 1.36 4.59 16.40
CA LYS A 213 2.80 4.42 16.24
C LYS A 213 3.09 3.35 15.18
N SER A 214 2.57 2.15 15.37
CA SER A 214 2.75 1.06 14.40
C SER A 214 2.17 1.42 13.02
N ALA A 215 1.03 2.12 12.97
CA ALA A 215 0.45 2.62 11.72
C ALA A 215 1.44 3.52 10.94
N ARG A 216 2.13 4.44 11.64
CA ARG A 216 3.15 5.33 11.03
C ARG A 216 4.38 4.56 10.59
N ASP A 217 4.90 3.68 11.45
CA ASP A 217 6.09 2.86 11.16
C ASP A 217 5.88 2.00 9.89
N PHE A 218 4.70 1.36 9.74
CA PHE A 218 4.33 0.62 8.53
C PHE A 218 4.18 1.53 7.32
N ALA A 219 3.50 2.66 7.46
CA ALA A 219 3.28 3.60 6.38
C ALA A 219 4.60 4.22 5.89
N GLU A 220 5.53 4.56 6.78
CA GLU A 220 6.88 5.02 6.43
C GLU A 220 7.65 3.95 5.65
N SER A 221 7.52 2.67 6.03
CA SER A 221 8.13 1.56 5.30
C SER A 221 7.58 1.46 3.87
N ILE A 222 6.27 1.70 3.66
CA ILE A 222 5.64 1.73 2.33
C ILE A 222 6.16 2.92 1.51
N ILE A 223 6.26 4.10 2.10
CA ILE A 223 6.79 5.30 1.42
C ILE A 223 8.24 5.06 1.00
N ASN A 224 9.05 4.54 1.91
CA ASN A 224 10.46 4.24 1.67
C ASN A 224 10.66 3.17 0.59
N ALA A 225 9.79 2.21 0.45
CA ALA A 225 9.83 1.20 -0.60
C ALA A 225 9.61 1.79 -2.00
N ASN A 226 8.94 2.93 -2.13
CA ASN A 226 8.72 3.69 -3.36
C ASN A 226 8.28 2.85 -4.58
N ILE A 227 7.35 1.91 -4.36
CA ILE A 227 6.93 0.94 -5.40
C ILE A 227 6.02 1.59 -6.43
N SER A 228 5.04 2.40 -6.00
CA SER A 228 4.14 3.14 -6.90
C SER A 228 3.54 4.35 -6.20
N ALA A 229 3.09 5.34 -7.00
CA ALA A 229 2.43 6.54 -6.50
C ALA A 229 1.17 6.20 -5.69
N LYS A 230 0.37 5.21 -6.14
CA LYS A 230 -0.81 4.75 -5.41
C LYS A 230 -0.47 4.24 -4.00
N LYS A 231 0.50 3.34 -3.87
CA LYS A 231 0.92 2.79 -2.58
C LYS A 231 1.45 3.87 -1.62
N LYS A 232 2.22 4.82 -2.16
CA LYS A 232 2.69 5.97 -1.38
C LYS A 232 1.53 6.86 -0.93
N SER A 233 0.55 7.09 -1.79
CA SER A 233 -0.65 7.85 -1.45
C SER A 233 -1.41 7.21 -0.28
N ASP A 234 -1.66 5.89 -0.34
CA ASP A 234 -2.33 5.14 0.71
C ASP A 234 -1.56 5.25 2.06
N ALA A 235 -0.22 5.20 2.00
CA ALA A 235 0.62 5.38 3.19
C ALA A 235 0.57 6.82 3.74
N TYR A 236 0.62 7.84 2.90
CA TYR A 236 0.44 9.23 3.32
C TYR A 236 -0.95 9.48 3.92
N TYR A 237 -1.99 8.82 3.42
CA TYR A 237 -3.31 8.83 4.04
C TYR A 237 -3.25 8.31 5.48
N VAL A 238 -2.65 7.14 5.71
CA VAL A 238 -2.52 6.55 7.07
C VAL A 238 -1.76 7.49 8.00
N ILE A 239 -0.62 8.06 7.55
CA ILE A 239 0.14 9.02 8.36
C ILE A 239 -0.72 10.25 8.65
N GLY A 240 -1.35 10.84 7.65
CA GLY A 240 -2.20 12.02 7.81
C GLY A 240 -3.31 11.79 8.83
N MET A 241 -4.08 10.71 8.66
CA MET A 241 -5.15 10.35 9.59
C MET A 241 -4.63 10.08 11.01
N SER A 242 -3.47 9.48 11.15
CA SER A 242 -2.89 9.21 12.47
C SER A 242 -2.58 10.48 13.29
N TYR A 243 -2.41 11.61 12.61
CA TYR A 243 -2.21 12.94 13.23
C TYR A 243 -3.49 13.76 13.33
N LEU A 244 -4.61 13.28 12.78
CA LEU A 244 -5.86 14.04 12.74
C LEU A 244 -6.28 14.60 14.11
N PRO A 245 -6.25 13.81 15.23
CA PRO A 245 -6.65 14.34 16.53
C PRO A 245 -5.57 15.18 17.23
N ASP A 246 -4.32 15.19 16.78
CA ASP A 246 -3.20 15.68 17.56
C ASP A 246 -2.43 16.84 16.90
N ASP A 247 -2.25 16.83 15.57
CA ASP A 247 -1.49 17.87 14.85
C ASP A 247 -2.13 18.18 13.48
N LYS A 248 -2.82 19.32 13.42
CA LYS A 248 -3.49 19.83 12.22
C LYS A 248 -2.55 19.97 11.02
N ASN A 249 -1.35 20.51 11.23
CA ASN A 249 -0.46 20.86 10.13
C ASN A 249 0.14 19.60 9.50
N VAL A 250 0.61 18.67 10.33
CA VAL A 250 1.14 17.37 9.89
C VAL A 250 0.04 16.54 9.22
N CYS A 251 -1.18 16.55 9.79
CA CYS A 251 -2.34 15.88 9.20
C CYS A 251 -2.61 16.38 7.78
N LEU A 252 -2.87 17.69 7.64
CA LEU A 252 -3.23 18.29 6.35
C LEU A 252 -2.11 18.20 5.32
N TYR A 253 -0.84 18.30 5.74
CA TYR A 253 0.31 18.11 4.85
C TYR A 253 0.31 16.70 4.22
N ASN A 254 0.19 15.67 5.05
CA ASN A 254 0.25 14.29 4.56
C ASN A 254 -0.99 13.93 3.70
N LEU A 255 -2.19 14.35 4.08
CA LEU A 255 -3.38 14.12 3.26
C LEU A 255 -3.35 14.89 1.94
N ARG A 256 -2.71 16.07 1.89
CA ARG A 256 -2.46 16.78 0.63
C ARG A 256 -1.49 16.00 -0.25
N LYS A 257 -0.40 15.46 0.32
CA LYS A 257 0.54 14.58 -0.41
C LYS A 257 -0.15 13.33 -0.96
N SER A 258 -1.03 12.71 -0.18
CA SER A 258 -1.86 11.61 -0.64
C SER A 258 -2.70 12.01 -1.87
N TYR A 259 -3.39 13.13 -1.80
CA TYR A 259 -4.22 13.64 -2.91
C TYR A 259 -3.41 14.00 -4.16
N GLU A 260 -2.24 14.66 -4.01
CA GLU A 260 -1.33 14.99 -5.11
C GLU A 260 -0.86 13.73 -5.85
N LEU A 261 -0.43 12.69 -5.12
CA LEU A 261 0.00 11.41 -5.70
C LEU A 261 -1.15 10.69 -6.44
N MET A 262 -2.39 10.73 -5.93
CA MET A 262 -3.53 10.15 -6.66
C MET A 262 -3.84 10.90 -7.95
N ARG A 263 -3.61 12.21 -7.99
CA ARG A 263 -3.72 12.96 -9.25
C ARG A 263 -2.69 12.52 -10.29
N GLU A 264 -1.48 12.15 -9.87
CA GLU A 264 -0.46 11.57 -10.75
C GLU A 264 -0.88 10.19 -11.29
N VAL A 265 -1.57 9.37 -10.48
CA VAL A 265 -2.14 8.08 -10.89
C VAL A 265 -3.22 8.24 -11.95
N GLY A 266 -4.02 9.32 -11.87
CA GLY A 266 -5.02 9.69 -12.88
C GLY A 266 -6.35 8.92 -12.81
N ASP A 267 -6.55 8.04 -11.82
CA ASP A 267 -7.83 7.35 -11.60
C ASP A 267 -8.81 8.26 -10.85
N LEU A 268 -9.93 8.58 -11.50
CA LEU A 268 -10.92 9.54 -10.98
C LEU A 268 -11.53 9.10 -9.65
N GLN A 269 -11.78 7.81 -9.45
CA GLN A 269 -12.36 7.30 -8.21
C GLN A 269 -11.39 7.52 -7.05
N TYR A 270 -10.13 7.11 -7.21
CA TYR A 270 -9.11 7.29 -6.17
C TYR A 270 -8.79 8.76 -5.90
N ILE A 271 -8.83 9.61 -6.92
CA ILE A 271 -8.67 11.07 -6.74
C ILE A 271 -9.79 11.63 -5.88
N GLN A 272 -11.05 11.22 -6.13
CA GLN A 272 -12.21 11.66 -5.34
C GLN A 272 -12.15 11.18 -3.89
N GLU A 273 -11.72 9.93 -3.66
CA GLU A 273 -11.52 9.38 -2.32
C GLU A 273 -10.44 10.14 -1.55
N ALA A 274 -9.28 10.38 -2.15
CA ALA A 274 -8.19 11.12 -1.52
C ALA A 274 -8.58 12.59 -1.24
N LYS A 275 -9.34 13.23 -2.14
CA LYS A 275 -9.90 14.56 -1.91
C LYS A 275 -10.89 14.56 -0.76
N PHE A 276 -11.78 13.57 -0.70
CA PHE A 276 -12.74 13.43 0.39
C PHE A 276 -12.03 13.32 1.76
N ASN A 277 -10.96 12.52 1.85
CA ASN A 277 -10.18 12.36 3.07
C ASN A 277 -9.52 13.68 3.51
N LEU A 278 -8.96 14.44 2.56
CA LEU A 278 -8.40 15.76 2.83
C LEU A 278 -9.48 16.76 3.30
N ASP A 279 -10.62 16.78 2.63
CA ASP A 279 -11.75 17.66 2.95
C ASP A 279 -12.36 17.31 4.31
N PHE A 280 -12.44 16.01 4.67
CA PHE A 280 -12.82 15.56 6.00
C PHE A 280 -11.91 16.17 7.08
N ALA A 281 -10.60 16.09 6.89
CA ALA A 281 -9.65 16.65 7.85
C ALA A 281 -9.74 18.18 7.92
N LYS A 282 -9.97 18.86 6.79
CA LYS A 282 -10.24 20.32 6.77
C LYS A 282 -11.44 20.66 7.65
N VAL A 283 -12.56 19.95 7.48
CA VAL A 283 -13.79 20.17 8.28
C VAL A 283 -13.55 19.86 9.75
N PHE A 284 -12.87 18.75 10.07
CA PHE A 284 -12.54 18.39 11.46
C PHE A 284 -11.75 19.50 12.16
N HIS A 285 -10.83 20.14 11.47
CA HIS A 285 -10.01 21.25 11.97
C HIS A 285 -10.60 22.65 11.77
N GLY A 286 -11.84 22.76 11.29
CA GLY A 286 -12.52 24.04 11.06
C GLY A 286 -11.95 24.87 9.91
N VAL A 287 -11.27 24.23 8.96
CA VAL A 287 -10.78 24.86 7.72
C VAL A 287 -11.91 24.93 6.69
N GLU A 288 -12.03 26.04 5.99
CA GLU A 288 -13.07 26.22 4.98
C GLU A 288 -12.85 25.31 3.77
N LEU A 289 -13.94 24.77 3.24
CA LEU A 289 -13.93 23.87 2.10
C LEU A 289 -14.02 24.63 0.78
N ASP A 290 -13.38 24.07 -0.23
CA ASP A 290 -13.45 24.57 -1.61
C ASP A 290 -14.85 24.27 -2.23
N GLU A 291 -15.22 25.00 -3.30
CA GLU A 291 -16.53 24.84 -3.94
C GLU A 291 -16.74 23.46 -4.58
N ASP A 292 -15.66 22.82 -5.01
CA ASP A 292 -15.65 21.47 -5.61
C ASP A 292 -15.57 20.34 -4.59
N SER A 293 -15.54 20.65 -3.29
CA SER A 293 -15.53 19.66 -2.20
C SER A 293 -16.84 18.88 -2.13
N ASN A 294 -16.79 17.68 -1.52
CA ASN A 294 -17.94 16.80 -1.38
C ASN A 294 -19.14 17.52 -0.76
N PHE A 295 -20.31 17.39 -1.38
CA PHE A 295 -21.51 18.13 -0.99
C PHE A 295 -22.00 17.80 0.43
N ARG A 296 -21.80 16.56 0.94
CA ARG A 296 -22.14 16.16 2.31
C ARG A 296 -21.25 16.87 3.34
N LEU A 297 -19.94 16.93 3.07
CA LEU A 297 -18.99 17.63 3.95
C LEU A 297 -19.26 19.14 3.98
N ARG A 298 -19.58 19.74 2.84
CA ARG A 298 -20.00 21.16 2.76
C ARG A 298 -21.29 21.41 3.52
N ALA A 299 -22.27 20.48 3.45
CA ALA A 299 -23.50 20.60 4.20
C ALA A 299 -23.23 20.54 5.71
N TYR A 300 -22.40 19.59 6.17
CA TYR A 300 -22.01 19.52 7.57
C TYR A 300 -21.33 20.82 8.04
N GLN A 301 -20.38 21.35 7.27
CA GLN A 301 -19.72 22.62 7.62
C GLN A 301 -20.71 23.78 7.68
N LYS A 302 -21.68 23.86 6.75
CA LYS A 302 -22.74 24.87 6.77
C LYS A 302 -23.65 24.75 7.99
N ALA A 303 -23.99 23.51 8.40
CA ALA A 303 -24.80 23.26 9.60
C ALA A 303 -24.05 23.68 10.87
N ARG A 304 -22.75 23.30 10.96
CA ARG A 304 -21.89 23.69 12.10
C ARG A 304 -21.74 25.21 12.24
N ASN A 305 -21.79 25.93 11.12
CA ASN A 305 -21.75 27.39 11.07
C ASN A 305 -23.13 28.06 11.16
N GLY A 306 -24.20 27.31 11.43
CA GLY A 306 -25.56 27.82 11.57
C GLY A 306 -26.22 28.28 10.25
N LYS A 307 -25.62 27.97 9.08
CA LYS A 307 -26.13 28.38 7.75
C LYS A 307 -27.24 27.47 7.22
N ILE A 308 -27.40 26.27 7.75
CA ILE A 308 -28.54 25.36 7.47
C ILE A 308 -28.97 24.67 8.77
N SER A 309 -30.23 24.20 8.80
CA SER A 309 -30.75 23.47 9.95
C SER A 309 -30.21 22.04 10.02
N LEU A 310 -30.18 21.45 11.23
CA LEU A 310 -29.81 20.04 11.44
C LEU A 310 -30.72 19.08 10.66
N ALA A 311 -32.04 19.33 10.64
CA ALA A 311 -32.98 18.51 9.86
C ALA A 311 -32.60 18.47 8.36
N LYS A 312 -32.20 19.60 7.79
CA LYS A 312 -31.72 19.66 6.41
C LYS A 312 -30.39 18.91 6.25
N LEU A 313 -29.50 18.98 7.23
CA LEU A 313 -28.25 18.22 7.22
C LEU A 313 -28.55 16.72 7.19
N HIS A 314 -29.37 16.20 8.10
CA HIS A 314 -29.74 14.78 8.15
C HIS A 314 -30.29 14.29 6.80
N THR A 315 -31.23 15.04 6.20
CA THR A 315 -31.76 14.71 4.87
C THR A 315 -30.67 14.61 3.79
N ILE A 316 -29.59 15.41 3.92
CA ILE A 316 -28.46 15.38 2.97
C ILE A 316 -27.55 14.19 3.26
N LEU A 317 -27.25 13.89 4.53
CA LEU A 317 -26.36 12.81 4.94
C LEU A 317 -26.96 11.41 4.70
N GLU A 318 -28.29 11.28 4.73
CA GLU A 318 -29.01 10.05 4.40
C GLU A 318 -28.87 9.62 2.92
N ARG A 319 -28.44 10.53 2.04
CA ARG A 319 -28.27 10.24 0.62
C ARG A 319 -26.94 9.52 0.36
N GLY A 320 -27.01 8.23 0.11
CA GLY A 320 -25.86 7.37 -0.23
C GLY A 320 -25.34 6.58 0.98
N ASP A 321 -24.25 5.85 0.75
CA ASP A 321 -23.66 4.98 1.75
C ASP A 321 -23.10 5.76 2.94
N LYS A 322 -23.29 5.20 4.12
CA LYS A 322 -22.77 5.75 5.39
C LYS A 322 -21.46 5.06 5.73
N ASP A 323 -20.36 5.70 5.40
CA ASP A 323 -19.03 5.33 5.88
C ASP A 323 -18.76 5.89 7.30
N ASN A 324 -17.65 5.48 7.91
CA ASN A 324 -17.27 5.93 9.26
C ASN A 324 -17.15 7.45 9.38
N PHE A 325 -16.77 8.14 8.30
CA PHE A 325 -16.65 9.61 8.30
C PHE A 325 -18.02 10.28 8.38
N ILE A 326 -18.99 9.78 7.61
CA ILE A 326 -20.37 10.30 7.62
C ILE A 326 -21.05 9.96 8.94
N ILE A 327 -20.89 8.73 9.45
CA ILE A 327 -21.41 8.33 10.77
C ILE A 327 -20.86 9.25 11.86
N PHE A 328 -19.56 9.53 11.86
CA PHE A 328 -18.94 10.46 12.81
C PHE A 328 -19.58 11.85 12.73
N PHE A 329 -19.72 12.44 11.53
CA PHE A 329 -20.28 13.76 11.38
C PHE A 329 -21.78 13.83 11.71
N GLU A 330 -22.56 12.81 11.32
CA GLU A 330 -23.98 12.74 11.64
C GLU A 330 -24.20 12.81 13.15
N ASN A 331 -23.44 12.04 13.93
CA ASN A 331 -23.60 11.92 15.36
C ASN A 331 -22.93 13.05 16.16
N THR A 332 -21.99 13.78 15.59
CA THR A 332 -21.32 14.91 16.27
C THR A 332 -21.90 16.29 15.89
N ALA A 333 -22.79 16.35 14.88
CA ALA A 333 -23.36 17.60 14.39
C ALA A 333 -24.21 18.33 15.44
N GLU A 334 -25.03 17.60 16.19
CA GLU A 334 -25.97 18.14 17.19
C GLU A 334 -25.31 18.48 18.52
N LYS A 335 -24.08 18.04 18.74
CA LYS A 335 -23.38 18.14 20.03
C LYS A 335 -24.18 17.54 21.21
N SER A 336 -25.11 16.64 20.94
CA SER A 336 -25.84 15.89 21.96
C SER A 336 -24.91 14.88 22.60
N ILE A 337 -24.73 14.98 23.91
CA ILE A 337 -23.85 14.08 24.68
C ILE A 337 -24.32 12.64 24.55
N ASP A 338 -25.63 12.38 24.68
CA ASP A 338 -26.20 11.03 24.60
C ASP A 338 -25.99 10.39 23.21
N VAL A 339 -26.24 11.16 22.12
CA VAL A 339 -26.03 10.70 20.75
C VAL A 339 -24.56 10.37 20.51
N MET A 340 -23.65 11.22 21.01
CA MET A 340 -22.21 10.98 20.87
C MET A 340 -21.73 9.76 21.68
N TYR A 341 -22.32 9.50 22.88
CA TYR A 341 -21.98 8.27 23.62
C TYR A 341 -22.44 7.01 22.88
N ASN A 342 -23.63 7.00 22.28
CA ASN A 342 -24.07 5.87 21.44
C ASN A 342 -23.15 5.66 20.24
N CYS A 343 -22.68 6.73 19.62
CA CYS A 343 -21.71 6.67 18.53
C CYS A 343 -20.34 6.13 18.99
N LEU A 344 -19.86 6.57 20.16
CA LEU A 344 -18.64 6.08 20.79
C LEU A 344 -18.71 4.58 21.04
N GLU A 345 -19.81 4.10 21.64
CA GLU A 345 -20.05 2.68 21.90
C GLU A 345 -20.10 1.88 20.60
N SER A 346 -20.80 2.38 19.59
CA SER A 346 -20.87 1.73 18.28
C SER A 346 -19.50 1.52 17.65
N PHE A 347 -18.67 2.56 17.58
CA PHE A 347 -17.32 2.43 17.04
C PHE A 347 -16.43 1.52 17.89
N PHE A 348 -16.60 1.55 19.21
CA PHE A 348 -15.83 0.70 20.11
C PHE A 348 -16.20 -0.78 19.94
N CYS A 349 -17.47 -1.11 19.83
CA CYS A 349 -17.96 -2.46 19.57
C CYS A 349 -17.54 -3.01 18.19
N GLN A 350 -17.35 -2.13 17.20
CA GLN A 350 -16.84 -2.47 15.88
C GLN A 350 -15.31 -2.56 15.82
N GLU A 351 -14.61 -2.49 16.95
CA GLU A 351 -13.15 -2.43 17.05
C GLU A 351 -12.53 -1.28 16.23
N ASN A 352 -13.29 -0.19 16.00
CA ASN A 352 -12.78 1.02 15.37
C ASN A 352 -12.40 2.04 16.45
N PHE A 353 -11.31 1.71 17.16
CA PHE A 353 -10.86 2.50 18.31
C PHE A 353 -10.33 3.88 17.92
N PHE A 354 -9.89 4.05 16.68
CA PHE A 354 -9.49 5.35 16.17
C PHE A 354 -10.66 6.32 16.10
N PHE A 355 -11.77 5.93 15.47
CA PHE A 355 -12.98 6.76 15.41
C PHE A 355 -13.63 6.91 16.80
N ALA A 356 -13.63 5.86 17.62
CA ALA A 356 -14.07 5.98 19.01
C ALA A 356 -13.27 7.07 19.76
N ARG A 357 -11.95 7.15 19.57
CA ARG A 357 -11.11 8.23 20.14
C ARG A 357 -11.51 9.61 19.61
N LEU A 358 -11.84 9.74 18.32
CA LEU A 358 -12.29 11.02 17.75
C LEU A 358 -13.61 11.48 18.39
N VAL A 359 -14.58 10.57 18.55
CA VAL A 359 -15.86 10.86 19.24
C VAL A 359 -15.62 11.23 20.70
N ALA A 360 -14.74 10.51 21.41
CA ALA A 360 -14.38 10.85 22.80
C ALA A 360 -13.79 12.26 22.92
N LYS A 361 -12.99 12.72 21.95
CA LYS A 361 -12.49 14.11 21.93
C LYS A 361 -13.60 15.13 21.68
N GLU A 362 -14.58 14.84 20.84
CA GLU A 362 -15.74 15.74 20.64
C GLU A 362 -16.65 15.77 21.90
N LEU A 363 -16.83 14.63 22.59
CA LEU A 363 -17.51 14.57 23.89
C LEU A 363 -16.81 15.43 24.94
N GLU A 364 -15.48 15.37 25.03
CA GLU A 364 -14.68 16.20 25.94
C GLU A 364 -14.89 17.69 25.65
N LYS A 365 -14.89 18.10 24.36
CA LYS A 365 -15.17 19.47 23.93
C LYS A 365 -16.62 19.90 24.23
N ALA A 366 -17.58 18.96 24.25
CA ALA A 366 -18.97 19.22 24.60
C ALA A 366 -19.21 19.29 26.13
N GLY A 367 -18.16 19.09 26.95
CA GLY A 367 -18.24 19.21 28.41
C GLY A 367 -18.56 17.91 29.16
N ALA A 368 -18.45 16.75 28.49
CA ALA A 368 -18.58 15.45 29.18
C ALA A 368 -17.40 15.21 30.13
N ASP A 369 -17.61 14.37 31.17
CA ASP A 369 -16.58 14.09 32.17
C ASP A 369 -15.32 13.45 31.56
N SER A 370 -14.23 14.20 31.57
CA SER A 370 -12.93 13.75 31.07
C SER A 370 -12.40 12.49 31.75
N ARG A 371 -12.81 12.20 33.01
CA ARG A 371 -12.40 10.97 33.71
C ARG A 371 -13.07 9.74 33.09
N ALA A 372 -14.35 9.85 32.75
CA ALA A 372 -15.10 8.78 32.09
C ALA A 372 -14.57 8.53 30.66
N LEU A 373 -14.10 9.56 29.97
CA LEU A 373 -13.57 9.47 28.61
C LEU A 373 -12.13 8.98 28.53
N ARG A 374 -11.36 9.09 29.60
CA ARG A 374 -9.92 8.75 29.63
C ARG A 374 -9.59 7.34 29.12
N PRO A 375 -10.37 6.27 29.42
CA PRO A 375 -10.14 4.96 28.84
C PRO A 375 -10.19 4.99 27.31
N PHE A 376 -11.20 5.59 26.71
CA PHE A 376 -11.41 5.65 25.26
C PHE A 376 -10.35 6.50 24.53
N LEU A 377 -9.92 7.60 25.16
CA LEU A 377 -8.87 8.46 24.62
C LEU A 377 -7.50 7.77 24.55
N LYS A 378 -7.23 6.81 25.43
CA LYS A 378 -5.94 6.12 25.55
C LYS A 378 -5.96 4.68 25.07
N PHE A 379 -7.14 4.11 24.84
CA PHE A 379 -7.25 2.73 24.43
C PHE A 379 -6.63 2.50 23.07
N LYS A 380 -5.82 1.48 22.99
CA LYS A 380 -5.31 0.93 21.74
C LYS A 380 -5.18 -0.59 21.85
N LYS A 381 -5.42 -1.27 20.77
CA LYS A 381 -5.22 -2.71 20.69
C LYS A 381 -3.95 -2.98 19.89
N LEU A 382 -2.98 -3.64 20.50
CA LEU A 382 -1.71 -3.98 19.84
C LEU A 382 -1.86 -5.29 19.08
N ILE A 383 -1.31 -5.34 17.88
CA ILE A 383 -1.16 -6.58 17.13
C ILE A 383 0.00 -7.35 17.79
N LYS A 384 -0.27 -8.56 18.29
CA LYS A 384 0.75 -9.41 18.91
C LYS A 384 1.70 -9.93 17.84
N GLY A 385 2.98 -9.70 17.99
CA GLY A 385 4.06 -10.16 17.13
C GLY A 385 5.20 -9.14 17.10
N GLU A 386 6.44 -9.60 17.04
CA GLU A 386 7.55 -8.72 16.66
C GLU A 386 7.34 -8.37 15.18
N VAL A 387 6.85 -7.19 14.93
CA VAL A 387 6.80 -6.66 13.58
C VAL A 387 8.25 -6.40 13.16
N LEU A 388 8.80 -7.32 12.39
CA LEU A 388 10.10 -7.13 11.75
C LEU A 388 9.95 -6.04 10.70
N ILE A 389 10.01 -4.78 11.14
CA ILE A 389 10.28 -3.65 10.27
C ILE A 389 11.79 -3.73 9.99
N GLU A 390 12.18 -4.52 9.00
CA GLU A 390 13.52 -4.39 8.44
C GLU A 390 13.58 -2.97 7.87
N LYS A 391 14.44 -2.11 8.46
CA LYS A 391 14.63 -0.71 8.03
C LYS A 391 15.02 -0.57 6.55
N ASP A 392 15.37 -1.67 5.92
CA ASP A 392 15.81 -1.76 4.52
C ASP A 392 14.83 -2.56 3.62
N ILE A 393 13.52 -2.52 3.93
CA ILE A 393 12.52 -3.13 3.05
C ILE A 393 12.64 -2.49 1.66
N ILE A 394 13.09 -3.30 0.70
CA ILE A 394 13.20 -2.95 -0.71
C ILE A 394 14.07 -1.70 -0.98
N SER A 395 15.25 -1.63 -0.37
CA SER A 395 16.26 -0.61 -0.68
C SER A 395 16.61 -0.50 -2.18
N HIS A 396 16.18 -1.48 -2.96
CA HIS A 396 16.44 -1.58 -4.40
C HIS A 396 15.49 -0.74 -5.26
N PHE A 397 14.31 -0.37 -4.74
CA PHE A 397 13.40 0.55 -5.44
C PHE A 397 13.74 2.02 -5.15
N ASN A 398 14.52 2.32 -4.10
CA ASN A 398 14.64 3.62 -3.46
C ASN A 398 15.70 4.59 -3.97
N ARG A 399 16.39 4.36 -5.07
CA ARG A 399 17.46 5.30 -5.50
C ARG A 399 17.20 6.00 -6.82
N SER A 400 15.99 6.52 -7.05
CA SER A 400 15.74 7.34 -8.26
C SER A 400 15.50 8.83 -8.02
N ASP A 401 15.23 9.30 -6.79
CA ASP A 401 14.79 10.69 -6.57
C ASP A 401 15.68 11.54 -5.65
N GLY A 402 16.88 11.11 -5.32
CA GLY A 402 17.85 11.92 -4.58
C GLY A 402 18.96 12.41 -5.51
N GLY A 403 18.85 13.65 -5.95
CA GLY A 403 19.90 14.34 -6.71
C GLY A 403 21.25 14.31 -5.97
N SER A 404 22.05 13.32 -6.28
CA SER A 404 23.50 13.40 -6.22
C SER A 404 23.96 13.13 -7.63
N ARG A 405 24.21 14.20 -8.37
CA ARG A 405 25.12 14.13 -9.51
C ARG A 405 26.36 13.42 -8.99
N ILE A 406 26.69 12.27 -9.57
CA ILE A 406 28.04 11.74 -9.43
C ILE A 406 28.90 12.85 -10.02
N CYS A 407 29.56 13.64 -9.14
CA CYS A 407 30.63 14.48 -9.59
C CYS A 407 31.74 13.53 -10.06
N ILE A 408 31.97 13.50 -11.36
CA ILE A 408 33.15 12.95 -11.97
C ILE A 408 34.34 13.82 -11.60
#